data_9a31c358f368e3e6fad28be69a7de0b9
#
_entry.id   9a31c358f368e3e6fad28be69a7de0b9
#
_cell.length_a   1.000
_cell.length_b   1.000
_cell.length_c   1.000
_cell.angle_alpha   90.00
_cell.angle_beta   90.00
_cell.angle_gamma   90.00
#
_symmetry.space_group_name_H-M   'P 1'
#
loop_
_entity.id
_entity.type
_entity.pdbx_description
1 polymer ?
#
loop_
_entity_poly.entity_id
_entity_poly.type
_entity_poly.pdbx_seq_one_letter_code
_entity_poly.pdbx_strand_id
1 'polypeptide(L)'
;MHIPKTGGTSFEAYLRDQYPVESIFPKFNYRNFGVFDLYCMKYYSLVMGHFDVRVLNYLPEHCVKATIFRDPVTLTISALKHAMLDKNFCPVGLNLAGKTLQQIIHDESVLLQFCNLQTGYLSSLPYFKNYPDISAEVFVFDGIEKDFDNALCNLKTFDFVGIFEEFDESLSYLAALCGLYQPKIKPRLNVSLSDVDKVLTSEDLAIIRKHNALDIKLYQAACGLYLTYQQSRKGRDIEIKERYFSLEMDINYISRPLFYGYGFHKLEFTQKNCFRWTGPETESGVTFDGSRISKCEFYVEYCLPDNCASRLDFYINGEKIEAFIMDIYGLYTARIPYESTDFYRGPIVLEFKTDLVIDTEFDKRKRGLIISNISVISFEQDS
;
A
#
# COMPACT_ATOMS: atom_id res chain seq x y z
N MET A 1 10.52 -8.42 3.16
CA MET A 1 11.10 -8.31 1.80
C MET A 1 9.97 -8.01 0.82
N HIS A 2 10.11 -6.99 -0.02
CA HIS A 2 9.08 -6.60 -0.96
C HIS A 2 9.55 -6.84 -2.39
N ILE A 3 8.94 -7.80 -3.06
CA ILE A 3 9.13 -8.04 -4.50
C ILE A 3 8.34 -6.96 -5.26
N PRO A 4 8.91 -6.25 -6.25
CA PRO A 4 8.20 -5.23 -7.00
C PRO A 4 6.90 -5.76 -7.63
N LYS A 5 5.86 -4.92 -7.64
CA LYS A 5 4.55 -5.21 -8.27
C LYS A 5 3.69 -6.28 -7.59
N THR A 6 4.01 -6.63 -6.34
CA THR A 6 3.19 -7.54 -5.51
C THR A 6 2.32 -6.81 -4.47
N GLY A 7 1.91 -5.56 -4.75
CA GLY A 7 1.05 -4.77 -3.84
C GLY A 7 1.78 -4.05 -2.71
N GLY A 8 3.10 -3.93 -2.80
CA GLY A 8 3.94 -3.39 -1.75
C GLY A 8 3.61 -2.00 -1.27
N THR A 9 3.09 -1.11 -2.12
CA THR A 9 2.71 0.25 -1.69
C THR A 9 1.60 0.20 -0.62
N SER A 10 0.60 -0.65 -0.82
CA SER A 10 -0.49 -0.84 0.16
C SER A 10 0.01 -1.55 1.41
N PHE A 11 0.88 -2.54 1.23
CA PHE A 11 1.48 -3.29 2.32
C PHE A 11 2.43 -2.42 3.15
N GLU A 12 3.25 -1.60 2.51
CA GLU A 12 4.12 -0.63 3.16
C GLU A 12 3.32 0.40 3.97
N ALA A 13 2.28 0.98 3.38
CA ALA A 13 1.42 1.93 4.07
C ALA A 13 0.81 1.31 5.34
N TYR A 14 0.32 0.07 5.24
CA TYR A 14 -0.20 -0.67 6.38
C TYR A 14 0.86 -0.89 7.48
N LEU A 15 2.05 -1.37 7.12
CA LEU A 15 3.09 -1.65 8.10
C LEU A 15 3.63 -0.37 8.75
N ARG A 16 3.81 0.72 7.99
CA ARG A 16 4.27 2.00 8.53
C ARG A 16 3.36 2.56 9.61
N ASP A 17 2.07 2.28 9.54
CA ASP A 17 1.11 2.70 10.58
C ASP A 17 1.22 1.89 11.87
N GLN A 18 1.76 0.68 11.81
CA GLN A 18 1.87 -0.20 12.97
C GLN A 18 3.09 0.11 13.87
N TYR A 19 4.05 0.89 13.38
CA TYR A 19 5.32 1.14 14.05
C TYR A 19 5.62 2.62 14.15
N PRO A 20 6.22 3.09 15.26
CA PRO A 20 6.77 4.45 15.36
C PRO A 20 7.77 4.71 14.23
N VAL A 21 7.73 5.91 13.64
CA VAL A 21 8.53 6.24 12.45
C VAL A 21 10.04 6.07 12.68
N GLU A 22 10.52 6.36 13.88
CA GLU A 22 11.90 6.23 14.30
C GLU A 22 12.36 4.77 14.44
N SER A 23 11.41 3.83 14.57
CA SER A 23 11.68 2.40 14.65
C SER A 23 11.64 1.69 13.30
N ILE A 24 11.35 2.43 12.22
CA ILE A 24 11.32 1.93 10.85
C ILE A 24 12.64 2.24 10.15
N PHE A 25 13.28 1.22 9.58
CA PHE A 25 14.51 1.42 8.82
C PHE A 25 14.27 2.40 7.65
N PRO A 26 15.06 3.51 7.55
CA PRO A 26 14.71 4.65 6.70
C PRO A 26 14.90 4.42 5.20
N LYS A 27 15.64 3.36 4.81
CA LYS A 27 15.97 3.08 3.41
C LYS A 27 15.10 1.96 2.87
N PHE A 28 14.41 2.22 1.77
CA PHE A 28 13.50 1.29 1.13
C PHE A 28 14.16 0.49 -0.01
N ASN A 29 15.18 1.05 -0.66
CA ASN A 29 15.85 0.40 -1.78
C ASN A 29 17.29 0.07 -1.39
N TYR A 30 17.66 -1.21 -1.44
CA TYR A 30 18.99 -1.71 -1.07
C TYR A 30 20.15 -1.07 -1.86
N ARG A 31 19.91 -0.52 -3.04
CA ARG A 31 20.92 0.23 -3.81
C ARG A 31 21.52 1.38 -3.04
N ASN A 32 20.77 1.91 -2.08
CA ASN A 32 21.20 2.98 -1.20
C ASN A 32 21.84 2.45 0.09
N PHE A 33 22.02 1.13 0.21
CA PHE A 33 22.62 0.52 1.39
C PHE A 33 24.14 0.53 1.29
N GLY A 34 24.79 1.19 2.25
CA GLY A 34 26.19 0.95 2.53
C GLY A 34 26.36 -0.24 3.48
N VAL A 35 27.58 -0.71 3.66
CA VAL A 35 27.89 -1.80 4.61
C VAL A 35 27.40 -1.46 6.01
N PHE A 36 27.51 -0.21 6.43
CA PHE A 36 27.02 0.26 7.72
C PHE A 36 25.51 0.12 7.88
N ASP A 37 24.75 0.37 6.80
CA ASP A 37 23.29 0.24 6.82
C ASP A 37 22.85 -1.20 7.12
N LEU A 38 23.51 -2.19 6.53
CA LEU A 38 23.22 -3.60 6.77
C LEU A 38 23.41 -3.98 8.24
N TYR A 39 24.48 -3.49 8.88
CA TYR A 39 24.69 -3.74 10.30
C TYR A 39 23.72 -2.99 11.21
N CYS A 40 23.20 -1.83 10.78
CA CYS A 40 22.25 -1.05 11.56
C CYS A 40 20.83 -1.60 11.52
N MET A 41 20.44 -2.40 10.51
CA MET A 41 19.08 -2.93 10.36
C MET A 41 18.59 -3.66 11.61
N LYS A 42 19.44 -4.35 12.33
CA LYS A 42 19.10 -5.09 13.55
C LYS A 42 18.57 -4.22 14.71
N TYR A 43 18.72 -2.91 14.63
CA TYR A 43 18.25 -1.97 15.65
C TYR A 43 16.84 -1.41 15.37
N TYR A 44 16.25 -1.79 14.24
CA TYR A 44 14.93 -1.33 13.84
C TYR A 44 13.88 -2.43 14.06
N SER A 45 12.67 -2.01 14.45
CA SER A 45 11.55 -2.91 14.64
C SER A 45 10.91 -3.35 13.32
N LEU A 46 11.07 -2.54 12.27
CA LEU A 46 10.57 -2.83 10.94
C LEU A 46 11.64 -2.52 9.88
N VAL A 47 12.01 -3.53 9.12
CA VAL A 47 12.85 -3.41 7.93
C VAL A 47 12.05 -3.87 6.72
N MET A 48 11.79 -2.97 5.78
CA MET A 48 11.03 -3.31 4.58
C MET A 48 11.61 -2.58 3.36
N GLY A 49 11.43 -3.18 2.18
CA GLY A 49 11.89 -2.56 0.95
C GLY A 49 12.20 -3.56 -0.15
N HIS A 50 12.64 -2.99 -1.28
CA HIS A 50 13.12 -3.74 -2.43
C HIS A 50 14.56 -4.20 -2.19
N PHE A 51 14.72 -5.33 -1.55
CA PHE A 51 16.01 -6.00 -1.36
C PHE A 51 15.84 -7.51 -1.55
N ASP A 52 16.90 -8.16 -1.95
CA ASP A 52 16.89 -9.62 -2.13
C ASP A 52 17.13 -10.36 -0.80
N VAL A 53 17.00 -11.67 -0.86
CA VAL A 53 17.08 -12.54 0.31
C VAL A 53 18.39 -12.43 1.09
N ARG A 54 19.49 -11.98 0.48
CA ARG A 54 20.80 -11.84 1.15
C ARG A 54 20.77 -10.84 2.30
N VAL A 55 19.91 -9.83 2.21
CA VAL A 55 19.74 -8.83 3.27
C VAL A 55 19.21 -9.49 4.55
N LEU A 56 18.43 -10.56 4.42
CA LEU A 56 17.88 -11.29 5.59
C LEU A 56 18.96 -11.87 6.50
N ASN A 57 20.17 -12.12 5.99
CA ASN A 57 21.30 -12.61 6.78
C ASN A 57 21.85 -11.58 7.78
N TYR A 58 21.49 -10.31 7.65
CA TYR A 58 21.89 -9.22 8.55
C TYR A 58 20.82 -8.90 9.60
N LEU A 59 19.67 -9.57 9.53
CA LEU A 59 18.57 -9.38 10.47
C LEU A 59 18.74 -10.34 11.67
N PRO A 60 18.19 -10.00 12.84
CA PRO A 60 18.17 -10.89 13.99
C PRO A 60 17.48 -12.22 13.66
N GLU A 61 17.97 -13.33 14.24
CA GLU A 61 17.39 -14.65 14.00
C GLU A 61 15.91 -14.77 14.40
N HIS A 62 15.50 -13.99 15.41
CA HIS A 62 14.13 -13.98 15.92
C HIS A 62 13.19 -13.04 15.17
N CYS A 63 13.65 -12.36 14.12
CA CYS A 63 12.77 -11.49 13.35
C CYS A 63 11.80 -12.30 12.46
N VAL A 64 10.57 -11.82 12.33
CA VAL A 64 9.58 -12.40 11.41
C VAL A 64 9.93 -11.99 9.98
N LYS A 65 10.22 -12.97 9.14
CA LYS A 65 10.53 -12.79 7.71
C LYS A 65 9.26 -12.99 6.90
N ALA A 66 8.84 -11.95 6.20
CA ALA A 66 7.61 -11.96 5.41
C ALA A 66 7.84 -11.48 3.98
N THR A 67 7.11 -12.06 3.04
CA THR A 67 7.07 -11.64 1.63
C THR A 67 5.69 -11.91 1.03
N ILE A 68 5.38 -11.25 -0.10
CA ILE A 68 4.16 -11.50 -0.87
C ILE A 68 4.53 -11.86 -2.30
N PHE A 69 3.90 -12.92 -2.80
CA PHE A 69 4.00 -13.39 -4.17
C PHE A 69 2.77 -12.97 -4.99
N ARG A 70 2.95 -12.92 -6.28
CA ARG A 70 1.89 -12.64 -7.25
C ARG A 70 1.96 -13.61 -8.41
N ASP A 71 0.82 -13.91 -9.07
CA ASP A 71 0.81 -14.68 -10.31
C ASP A 71 1.84 -14.11 -11.30
N PRO A 72 2.78 -14.92 -11.82
CA PRO A 72 3.91 -14.44 -12.60
C PRO A 72 3.52 -13.76 -13.90
N VAL A 73 2.42 -14.18 -14.53
CA VAL A 73 1.93 -13.56 -15.77
C VAL A 73 1.42 -12.15 -15.48
N THR A 74 0.57 -12.02 -14.47
CA THR A 74 0.00 -10.71 -14.07
C THR A 74 1.06 -9.79 -13.49
N LEU A 75 2.08 -10.35 -12.82
CA LEU A 75 3.23 -9.60 -12.32
C LEU A 75 4.03 -9.01 -13.48
N THR A 76 4.41 -9.83 -14.47
CA THR A 76 5.17 -9.39 -15.66
C THR A 76 4.41 -8.31 -16.42
N ILE A 77 3.12 -8.50 -16.67
CA ILE A 77 2.27 -7.49 -17.31
C ILE A 77 2.27 -6.18 -16.52
N SER A 78 2.13 -6.27 -15.19
CA SER A 78 2.16 -5.10 -14.31
C SER A 78 3.52 -4.37 -14.32
N ALA A 79 4.61 -5.12 -14.38
CA ALA A 79 5.96 -4.58 -14.45
C ALA A 79 6.22 -3.87 -15.79
N LEU A 80 5.84 -4.47 -16.90
CA LEU A 80 5.93 -3.88 -18.23
C LEU A 80 5.13 -2.58 -18.35
N LYS A 81 3.85 -2.60 -17.92
CA LYS A 81 3.01 -1.40 -17.90
C LYS A 81 3.65 -0.28 -17.09
N HIS A 82 4.22 -0.62 -15.93
CA HIS A 82 4.87 0.37 -15.08
C HIS A 82 6.14 0.95 -15.73
N ALA A 83 6.97 0.11 -16.35
CA ALA A 83 8.16 0.55 -17.06
C ALA A 83 7.84 1.43 -18.29
N MET A 84 6.69 1.22 -18.93
CA MET A 84 6.21 2.08 -20.02
C MET A 84 5.80 3.48 -19.54
N LEU A 85 5.32 3.58 -18.29
CA LEU A 85 4.84 4.85 -17.69
C LEU A 85 5.95 5.59 -16.94
N ASP A 86 6.83 4.87 -16.27
CA ASP A 86 7.91 5.43 -15.45
C ASP A 86 9.28 5.00 -15.99
N LYS A 87 9.97 5.96 -16.60
CA LYS A 87 11.31 5.73 -17.16
C LYS A 87 12.35 5.33 -16.10
N ASN A 88 12.15 5.71 -14.84
CA ASN A 88 13.06 5.33 -13.75
C ASN A 88 12.90 3.85 -13.35
N PHE A 89 11.78 3.25 -13.68
CA PHE A 89 11.53 1.82 -13.47
C PHE A 89 12.00 0.97 -14.67
N CYS A 90 12.29 1.60 -15.79
CA CYS A 90 12.77 0.90 -16.97
C CYS A 90 14.24 0.47 -16.78
N PRO A 91 14.59 -0.80 -17.07
CA PRO A 91 15.98 -1.24 -17.04
C PRO A 91 16.90 -0.35 -17.88
N VAL A 92 18.16 -0.17 -17.43
CA VAL A 92 19.14 0.69 -18.12
C VAL A 92 19.36 0.21 -19.56
N GLY A 93 19.32 1.16 -20.49
CA GLY A 93 19.52 0.87 -21.92
C GLY A 93 18.26 0.43 -22.66
N LEU A 94 17.14 0.20 -22.00
CA LEU A 94 15.87 -0.06 -22.65
C LEU A 94 15.14 1.24 -23.00
N ASN A 95 14.65 1.30 -24.23
CA ASN A 95 13.73 2.36 -24.66
C ASN A 95 12.39 1.74 -25.05
N LEU A 96 11.39 1.94 -24.18
CA LEU A 96 10.00 1.47 -24.40
C LEU A 96 9.10 2.54 -24.99
N ALA A 97 9.60 3.75 -25.23
CA ALA A 97 8.81 4.86 -25.76
C ALA A 97 8.20 4.52 -27.13
N GLY A 98 6.90 4.70 -27.27
CA GLY A 98 6.16 4.46 -28.52
C GLY A 98 5.91 2.98 -28.86
N LYS A 99 6.40 2.04 -28.06
CA LYS A 99 6.09 0.61 -28.24
C LYS A 99 4.75 0.27 -27.59
N THR A 100 3.99 -0.61 -28.22
CA THR A 100 2.81 -1.24 -27.59
C THR A 100 3.25 -2.37 -26.67
N LEU A 101 2.39 -2.76 -25.73
CA LEU A 101 2.64 -3.89 -24.84
C LEU A 101 2.91 -5.19 -25.61
N GLN A 102 2.17 -5.44 -26.70
CA GLN A 102 2.38 -6.61 -27.57
C GLN A 102 3.76 -6.57 -28.24
N GLN A 103 4.17 -5.43 -28.80
CA GLN A 103 5.53 -5.29 -29.38
C GLN A 103 6.63 -5.59 -28.37
N ILE A 104 6.43 -5.23 -27.10
CA ILE A 104 7.37 -5.51 -26.03
C ILE A 104 7.38 -7.00 -25.68
N ILE A 105 6.22 -7.65 -25.62
CA ILE A 105 6.10 -9.09 -25.34
C ILE A 105 6.76 -9.94 -26.42
N HIS A 106 6.67 -9.52 -27.67
CA HIS A 106 7.30 -10.21 -28.82
C HIS A 106 8.78 -9.85 -29.00
N ASP A 107 9.33 -8.89 -28.25
CA ASP A 107 10.76 -8.59 -28.18
C ASP A 107 11.38 -9.38 -27.03
N GLU A 108 11.88 -10.59 -27.32
CA GLU A 108 12.41 -11.52 -26.30
C GLU A 108 13.51 -10.87 -25.44
N SER A 109 14.38 -10.04 -26.04
CA SER A 109 15.47 -9.38 -25.34
C SER A 109 14.98 -8.38 -24.27
N VAL A 110 13.83 -7.79 -24.53
CA VAL A 110 13.16 -6.88 -23.59
C VAL A 110 12.37 -7.67 -22.57
N LEU A 111 11.55 -8.63 -23.02
CA LEU A 111 10.66 -9.41 -22.14
C LEU A 111 11.43 -10.15 -21.04
N LEU A 112 12.58 -10.75 -21.39
CA LEU A 112 13.42 -11.50 -20.44
C LEU A 112 13.86 -10.67 -19.24
N GLN A 113 13.96 -9.35 -19.36
CA GLN A 113 14.34 -8.47 -18.26
C GLN A 113 13.22 -8.26 -17.24
N PHE A 114 12.01 -8.70 -17.54
CA PHE A 114 10.83 -8.61 -16.67
C PHE A 114 10.29 -9.97 -16.22
N CYS A 115 10.97 -11.06 -16.64
CA CYS A 115 10.56 -12.42 -16.30
C CYS A 115 11.36 -12.99 -15.13
N ASN A 116 10.78 -13.96 -14.43
CA ASN A 116 11.38 -14.67 -13.28
C ASN A 116 11.87 -13.73 -12.16
N LEU A 117 11.21 -12.59 -11.98
CA LEU A 117 11.59 -11.59 -10.98
C LEU A 117 11.53 -12.14 -9.55
N GLN A 118 10.54 -12.95 -9.22
CA GLN A 118 10.35 -13.52 -7.89
C GLN A 118 11.45 -14.53 -7.57
N THR A 119 11.81 -15.37 -8.54
CA THR A 119 12.95 -16.29 -8.44
C THR A 119 14.23 -15.50 -8.20
N GLY A 120 14.42 -14.39 -8.91
CA GLY A 120 15.59 -13.55 -8.76
C GLY A 120 15.75 -12.95 -7.37
N TYR A 121 14.71 -12.43 -6.81
CA TYR A 121 14.74 -11.88 -5.46
C TYR A 121 15.08 -12.93 -4.40
N LEU A 122 14.78 -14.20 -4.65
CA LEU A 122 14.98 -15.30 -3.70
C LEU A 122 16.23 -16.16 -4.01
N SER A 123 16.82 -16.09 -5.20
CA SER A 123 17.90 -17.02 -5.57
C SER A 123 19.26 -16.75 -4.93
N SER A 124 19.48 -15.58 -4.32
CA SER A 124 20.75 -15.18 -3.69
C SER A 124 21.95 -15.10 -4.65
N LEU A 125 21.73 -15.10 -5.95
CA LEU A 125 22.86 -15.07 -6.88
C LEU A 125 23.59 -13.73 -6.85
N PRO A 126 24.93 -13.73 -7.02
CA PRO A 126 25.75 -12.52 -6.90
C PRO A 126 25.66 -11.63 -8.13
N TYR A 127 24.45 -11.30 -8.59
CA TYR A 127 24.20 -10.44 -9.75
C TYR A 127 24.74 -9.02 -9.59
N PHE A 128 25.00 -8.61 -8.34
CA PHE A 128 25.37 -7.24 -8.02
C PHE A 128 26.87 -6.96 -8.00
N LYS A 129 27.70 -7.96 -8.28
CA LYS A 129 29.16 -7.79 -8.17
C LYS A 129 29.78 -6.88 -9.23
N ASN A 130 29.14 -6.68 -10.36
CA ASN A 130 29.79 -6.05 -11.53
C ASN A 130 29.18 -4.73 -12.01
N TYR A 131 28.17 -4.18 -11.29
CA TYR A 131 27.50 -2.95 -11.75
C TYR A 131 27.29 -1.96 -10.59
N PRO A 132 28.33 -1.25 -10.16
CA PRO A 132 28.21 -0.24 -9.09
C PRO A 132 27.35 0.96 -9.51
N ASP A 133 27.17 1.21 -10.81
CA ASP A 133 26.52 2.41 -11.35
C ASP A 133 25.14 2.17 -11.96
N ILE A 134 24.56 0.97 -11.83
CA ILE A 134 23.26 0.71 -12.45
C ILE A 134 22.13 1.18 -11.57
N SER A 135 21.49 2.24 -11.98
CA SER A 135 20.27 2.80 -11.35
C SER A 135 18.98 2.03 -11.69
N ALA A 136 19.04 1.02 -12.56
CA ALA A 136 17.90 0.19 -12.96
C ALA A 136 18.11 -1.27 -12.55
N GLU A 137 17.03 -1.94 -12.11
CA GLU A 137 17.02 -3.36 -11.71
C GLU A 137 17.06 -4.24 -12.96
N VAL A 138 18.24 -4.44 -13.53
CA VAL A 138 18.40 -5.42 -14.60
C VAL A 138 18.63 -6.78 -13.96
N PHE A 139 17.61 -7.59 -13.90
CA PHE A 139 17.73 -9.00 -13.59
C PHE A 139 17.91 -9.75 -14.90
N VAL A 140 19.15 -10.00 -15.30
CA VAL A 140 19.43 -10.95 -16.38
C VAL A 140 19.56 -12.31 -15.74
N PHE A 141 18.56 -13.16 -15.95
CA PHE A 141 18.59 -14.56 -15.52
C PHE A 141 19.21 -15.41 -16.62
N ASP A 142 20.22 -16.17 -16.27
CA ASP A 142 20.71 -17.25 -17.14
C ASP A 142 19.75 -18.45 -17.13
N GLY A 143 18.63 -18.37 -16.39
CA GLY A 143 17.54 -19.36 -16.40
C GLY A 143 17.94 -20.75 -15.91
N ILE A 144 18.95 -20.82 -15.03
CA ILE A 144 19.53 -22.09 -14.57
C ILE A 144 18.62 -22.69 -13.49
N GLU A 145 18.39 -24.00 -13.58
CA GLU A 145 17.65 -24.80 -12.60
C GLU A 145 18.15 -24.60 -11.16
N LYS A 146 19.44 -24.33 -11.00
CA LYS A 146 20.10 -23.99 -9.73
C LYS A 146 19.55 -22.73 -9.07
N ASP A 147 19.09 -21.75 -9.86
CA ASP A 147 18.47 -20.53 -9.33
C ASP A 147 17.12 -20.82 -8.68
N PHE A 148 16.37 -21.71 -9.29
CA PHE A 148 15.10 -22.18 -8.74
C PHE A 148 15.31 -22.93 -7.41
N ASP A 149 16.27 -23.85 -7.33
CA ASP A 149 16.57 -24.61 -6.12
C ASP A 149 16.98 -23.70 -4.97
N ASN A 150 17.84 -22.72 -5.23
CA ASN A 150 18.23 -21.71 -4.25
C ASN A 150 17.01 -20.87 -3.81
N ALA A 151 16.19 -20.40 -4.75
CA ALA A 151 15.00 -19.63 -4.45
C ALA A 151 13.99 -20.43 -3.63
N LEU A 152 13.81 -21.72 -3.96
CA LEU A 152 12.92 -22.62 -3.21
C LEU A 152 13.43 -22.90 -1.79
N CYS A 153 14.74 -23.07 -1.62
CA CYS A 153 15.35 -23.21 -0.29
C CYS A 153 15.14 -21.94 0.53
N ASN A 154 15.38 -20.78 -0.05
CA ASN A 154 15.22 -19.50 0.63
C ASN A 154 13.75 -19.20 0.93
N LEU A 155 12.81 -19.53 0.03
CA LEU A 155 11.36 -19.40 0.26
C LEU A 155 10.93 -20.09 1.55
N LYS A 156 11.46 -21.28 1.84
CA LYS A 156 11.15 -22.06 3.04
C LYS A 156 11.66 -21.43 4.35
N THR A 157 12.55 -20.44 4.27
CA THR A 157 13.07 -19.73 5.44
C THR A 157 12.17 -18.57 5.88
N PHE A 158 11.14 -18.23 5.11
CA PHE A 158 10.19 -17.19 5.48
C PHE A 158 9.15 -17.72 6.47
N ASP A 159 8.89 -16.94 7.51
CA ASP A 159 7.85 -17.23 8.49
C ASP A 159 6.46 -16.97 7.92
N PHE A 160 6.36 -16.08 6.94
CA PHE A 160 5.12 -15.76 6.24
C PHE A 160 5.34 -15.53 4.75
N VAL A 161 4.54 -16.21 3.93
CA VAL A 161 4.46 -16.04 2.48
C VAL A 161 3.01 -15.74 2.13
N GLY A 162 2.74 -14.48 1.75
CA GLY A 162 1.41 -14.04 1.30
C GLY A 162 1.24 -14.19 -0.21
N ILE A 163 -0.02 -14.15 -0.65
CA ILE A 163 -0.43 -14.20 -2.05
C ILE A 163 -1.18 -12.92 -2.39
N PHE A 164 -0.77 -12.24 -3.46
CA PHE A 164 -1.35 -10.94 -3.86
C PHE A 164 -2.82 -11.07 -4.28
N GLU A 165 -3.18 -12.14 -4.93
CA GLU A 165 -4.55 -12.45 -5.34
C GLU A 165 -5.49 -12.61 -4.13
N GLU A 166 -4.92 -12.99 -2.97
CA GLU A 166 -5.58 -13.10 -1.66
C GLU A 166 -5.00 -12.05 -0.69
N PHE A 167 -4.87 -10.80 -1.16
CA PHE A 167 -4.14 -9.74 -0.44
C PHE A 167 -4.72 -9.44 0.93
N ASP A 168 -6.03 -9.39 1.03
CA ASP A 168 -6.74 -9.07 2.27
C ASP A 168 -6.56 -10.15 3.34
N GLU A 169 -6.66 -11.41 2.95
CA GLU A 169 -6.40 -12.55 3.81
C GLU A 169 -4.92 -12.62 4.17
N SER A 170 -4.04 -12.37 3.22
CA SER A 170 -2.59 -12.31 3.45
C SER A 170 -2.22 -11.27 4.51
N LEU A 171 -2.80 -10.07 4.43
CA LEU A 171 -2.62 -9.03 5.47
C LEU A 171 -3.15 -9.50 6.83
N SER A 172 -4.33 -10.11 6.86
CA SER A 172 -4.95 -10.61 8.09
C SER A 172 -4.08 -11.66 8.78
N TYR A 173 -3.47 -12.54 7.99
CA TYR A 173 -2.59 -13.58 8.53
C TYR A 173 -1.28 -13.01 9.06
N LEU A 174 -0.66 -12.07 8.35
CA LEU A 174 0.54 -11.40 8.85
C LEU A 174 0.25 -10.59 10.11
N ALA A 175 -0.87 -9.86 10.13
CA ALA A 175 -1.29 -9.10 11.30
C ALA A 175 -1.38 -10.00 12.54
N ALA A 176 -2.04 -11.13 12.41
CA ALA A 176 -2.17 -12.07 13.53
C ALA A 176 -0.83 -12.74 13.91
N LEU A 177 0.04 -13.03 12.95
CA LEU A 177 1.38 -13.59 13.23
C LEU A 177 2.24 -12.61 14.03
N CYS A 178 2.19 -11.33 13.69
CA CYS A 178 3.00 -10.29 14.29
C CYS A 178 2.30 -9.54 15.44
N GLY A 179 1.07 -9.90 15.80
CA GLY A 179 0.28 -9.18 16.80
C GLY A 179 -0.07 -7.75 16.39
N LEU A 180 -0.20 -7.48 15.08
CA LEU A 180 -0.52 -6.17 14.52
C LEU A 180 -2.03 -5.94 14.47
N TYR A 181 -2.42 -4.66 14.44
CA TYR A 181 -3.81 -4.28 14.25
C TYR A 181 -4.18 -4.29 12.77
N GLN A 182 -5.43 -4.63 12.48
CA GLN A 182 -5.96 -4.59 11.14
C GLN A 182 -6.95 -3.42 10.99
N PRO A 183 -6.78 -2.53 10.00
CA PRO A 183 -7.77 -1.48 9.75
C PRO A 183 -9.06 -2.12 9.21
N LYS A 184 -10.21 -1.55 9.59
CA LYS A 184 -11.50 -1.98 9.06
C LYS A 184 -11.61 -1.74 7.55
N ILE A 185 -11.01 -0.64 7.09
CA ILE A 185 -10.89 -0.29 5.68
C ILE A 185 -9.45 -0.58 5.25
N LYS A 186 -9.29 -1.54 4.36
CA LYS A 186 -7.98 -1.97 3.88
C LYS A 186 -7.46 -1.02 2.80
N PRO A 187 -6.20 -0.56 2.91
CA PRO A 187 -5.65 0.34 1.91
C PRO A 187 -5.53 -0.36 0.56
N ARG A 188 -6.23 0.14 -0.45
CA ARG A 188 -6.06 -0.26 -1.85
C ARG A 188 -5.45 0.90 -2.61
N LEU A 189 -4.11 0.95 -2.61
CA LEU A 189 -3.34 2.00 -3.30
C LEU A 189 -2.86 1.48 -4.65
N ASN A 190 -2.84 2.36 -5.65
CA ASN A 190 -2.38 2.05 -7.00
C ASN A 190 -3.11 0.88 -7.68
N VAL A 191 -4.42 0.77 -7.52
CA VAL A 191 -5.24 -0.14 -8.32
C VAL A 191 -5.21 0.37 -9.76
N SER A 192 -4.49 -0.32 -10.64
CA SER A 192 -4.54 0.00 -12.06
C SER A 192 -5.85 -0.51 -12.63
N LEU A 193 -6.75 0.40 -12.96
CA LEU A 193 -7.88 0.11 -13.82
C LEU A 193 -7.33 -0.23 -15.21
N SER A 194 -7.23 -1.49 -15.54
CA SER A 194 -6.65 -1.88 -16.81
C SER A 194 -7.68 -2.51 -17.75
N ASP A 195 -8.21 -1.70 -18.65
CA ASP A 195 -8.80 -2.22 -19.89
C ASP A 195 -7.75 -2.85 -20.83
N VAL A 196 -6.46 -2.75 -20.50
CA VAL A 196 -5.35 -3.28 -21.32
C VAL A 196 -5.28 -4.81 -21.29
N ASP A 197 -5.85 -5.47 -20.25
CA ASP A 197 -5.88 -6.93 -20.19
C ASP A 197 -6.81 -7.53 -21.28
N LYS A 198 -7.71 -6.72 -21.83
CA LYS A 198 -8.58 -7.09 -22.95
C LYS A 198 -7.87 -7.08 -24.31
N VAL A 199 -6.63 -6.62 -24.39
CA VAL A 199 -5.87 -6.43 -25.64
C VAL A 199 -4.90 -7.56 -25.89
N LEU A 200 -4.51 -8.34 -24.85
CA LEU A 200 -3.54 -9.42 -25.00
C LEU A 200 -4.21 -10.70 -25.54
N THR A 201 -3.56 -11.31 -26.51
CA THR A 201 -4.00 -12.56 -27.11
C THR A 201 -3.57 -13.77 -26.28
N SER A 202 -4.14 -14.94 -26.56
CA SER A 202 -3.70 -16.19 -25.94
C SER A 202 -2.23 -16.52 -26.26
N GLU A 203 -1.73 -16.09 -27.42
CA GLU A 203 -0.33 -16.23 -27.82
C GLU A 203 0.58 -15.35 -26.98
N ASP A 204 0.23 -14.07 -26.76
CA ASP A 204 0.98 -13.17 -25.88
C ASP A 204 1.13 -13.76 -24.48
N LEU A 205 0.05 -14.28 -23.92
CA LEU A 205 0.06 -14.92 -22.61
C LEU A 205 0.88 -16.21 -22.58
N ALA A 206 0.91 -16.98 -23.67
CA ALA A 206 1.74 -18.18 -23.79
C ALA A 206 3.23 -17.83 -23.83
N ILE A 207 3.61 -16.76 -24.53
CA ILE A 207 4.99 -16.23 -24.55
C ILE A 207 5.44 -15.83 -23.14
N ILE A 208 4.61 -15.06 -22.43
CA ILE A 208 4.92 -14.65 -21.05
C ILE A 208 5.10 -15.85 -20.13
N ARG A 209 4.19 -16.85 -20.21
CA ARG A 209 4.28 -18.07 -19.40
C ARG A 209 5.55 -18.86 -19.68
N LYS A 210 5.93 -19.00 -20.97
CA LYS A 210 7.15 -19.70 -21.36
C LYS A 210 8.38 -19.10 -20.68
N HIS A 211 8.49 -17.78 -20.67
CA HIS A 211 9.66 -17.08 -20.13
C HIS A 211 9.63 -16.93 -18.59
N ASN A 212 8.48 -17.16 -17.95
CA ASN A 212 8.31 -17.16 -16.50
C ASN A 212 8.25 -18.57 -15.88
N ALA A 213 8.83 -19.57 -16.52
CA ALA A 213 8.72 -20.96 -16.09
C ALA A 213 9.24 -21.21 -14.66
N LEU A 214 10.30 -20.50 -14.22
CA LEU A 214 10.82 -20.62 -12.86
C LEU A 214 9.90 -19.94 -11.83
N ASP A 215 9.43 -18.74 -12.14
CA ASP A 215 8.48 -18.04 -11.27
C ASP A 215 7.16 -18.79 -11.13
N ILE A 216 6.66 -19.45 -12.18
CA ILE A 216 5.43 -20.28 -12.12
C ILE A 216 5.63 -21.42 -11.13
N LYS A 217 6.75 -22.15 -11.18
CA LYS A 217 7.07 -23.21 -10.23
C LYS A 217 7.19 -22.67 -8.81
N LEU A 218 7.88 -21.55 -8.64
CA LEU A 218 8.09 -20.92 -7.33
C LEU A 218 6.79 -20.39 -6.73
N TYR A 219 5.93 -19.78 -7.56
CA TYR A 219 4.60 -19.32 -7.16
C TYR A 219 3.70 -20.47 -6.71
N GLN A 220 3.73 -21.61 -7.41
CA GLN A 220 3.01 -22.82 -6.98
C GLN A 220 3.48 -23.30 -5.61
N ALA A 221 4.79 -23.28 -5.34
CA ALA A 221 5.33 -23.59 -4.02
C ALA A 221 4.87 -22.57 -2.95
N ALA A 222 4.87 -21.26 -3.29
CA ALA A 222 4.37 -20.21 -2.41
C ALA A 222 2.88 -20.39 -2.08
N CYS A 223 2.05 -20.71 -3.07
CA CYS A 223 0.64 -21.06 -2.86
C CYS A 223 0.46 -22.27 -1.94
N GLY A 224 1.31 -23.28 -2.08
CA GLY A 224 1.32 -24.47 -1.19
C GLY A 224 1.60 -24.09 0.28
N LEU A 225 2.59 -23.23 0.52
CA LEU A 225 2.88 -22.70 1.86
C LEU A 225 1.71 -21.87 2.40
N TYR A 226 1.14 -20.99 1.59
CA TYR A 226 0.00 -20.18 1.97
C TYR A 226 -1.22 -21.01 2.38
N LEU A 227 -1.53 -22.07 1.61
CA LEU A 227 -2.61 -23.03 1.96
C LEU A 227 -2.34 -23.75 3.29
N THR A 228 -1.08 -24.04 3.60
CA THR A 228 -0.71 -24.62 4.90
C THR A 228 -1.04 -23.67 6.04
N TYR A 229 -0.80 -22.37 5.88
CA TYR A 229 -1.23 -21.37 6.88
C TYR A 229 -2.75 -21.31 7.03
N GLN A 230 -3.50 -21.35 5.92
CA GLN A 230 -4.97 -21.36 5.98
C GLN A 230 -5.50 -22.59 6.72
N GLN A 231 -4.92 -23.77 6.48
CA GLN A 231 -5.34 -25.02 7.13
C GLN A 231 -5.00 -25.04 8.61
N SER A 232 -3.82 -24.54 8.99
CA SER A 232 -3.40 -24.49 10.41
C SER A 232 -4.26 -23.58 11.27
N ARG A 233 -5.05 -22.69 10.62
CA ARG A 233 -5.93 -21.70 11.25
C ARG A 233 -7.41 -22.06 11.22
N LYS A 234 -7.83 -23.03 10.41
CA LYS A 234 -9.22 -23.52 10.44
C LYS A 234 -9.53 -24.05 11.84
N GLY A 235 -10.42 -23.34 12.55
CA GLY A 235 -10.86 -23.69 13.91
C GLY A 235 -10.12 -22.97 15.06
N ARG A 236 -9.22 -22.03 14.76
CA ARG A 236 -8.73 -21.08 15.76
C ARG A 236 -9.40 -19.75 15.53
N ASP A 237 -10.18 -19.29 16.49
CA ASP A 237 -10.65 -17.90 16.54
C ASP A 237 -9.41 -17.01 16.72
N ILE A 238 -8.99 -16.38 15.63
CA ILE A 238 -7.91 -15.41 15.70
C ILE A 238 -8.58 -14.10 16.03
N GLU A 239 -8.32 -13.63 17.22
CA GLU A 239 -8.72 -12.29 17.61
C GLU A 239 -7.99 -11.28 16.70
N ILE A 240 -8.70 -10.80 15.68
CA ILE A 240 -8.20 -9.73 14.82
C ILE A 240 -8.40 -8.45 15.60
N LYS A 241 -7.32 -7.83 16.01
CA LYS A 241 -7.36 -6.53 16.66
C LYS A 241 -7.63 -5.47 15.60
N GLU A 242 -8.84 -4.97 15.53
CA GLU A 242 -9.18 -3.80 14.72
C GLU A 242 -8.65 -2.54 15.42
N ARG A 243 -8.02 -1.66 14.65
CA ARG A 243 -7.57 -0.36 15.13
C ARG A 243 -8.25 0.74 14.30
N TYR A 244 -8.73 1.73 15.01
CA TYR A 244 -9.20 2.99 14.45
C TYR A 244 -8.31 4.11 14.96
N PHE A 245 -8.48 5.32 14.43
CA PHE A 245 -7.90 6.47 15.08
C PHE A 245 -8.45 6.55 16.51
N SER A 246 -7.58 6.44 17.51
CA SER A 246 -7.92 6.86 18.85
C SER A 246 -8.25 8.35 18.81
N LEU A 247 -9.32 8.75 19.50
CA LEU A 247 -9.68 10.16 19.58
C LEU A 247 -8.71 10.85 20.55
N GLU A 248 -7.73 11.52 19.98
CA GLU A 248 -6.72 12.30 20.71
C GLU A 248 -6.94 13.78 20.38
N MET A 249 -6.88 14.64 21.39
CA MET A 249 -6.99 16.08 21.19
C MET A 249 -5.77 16.62 20.44
N ASP A 250 -5.97 17.70 19.71
CA ASP A 250 -4.93 18.47 18.99
C ASP A 250 -4.15 17.71 17.90
N ILE A 251 -4.68 16.57 17.43
CA ILE A 251 -4.09 15.83 16.33
C ILE A 251 -4.81 16.12 15.02
N ASN A 252 -4.05 16.50 14.00
CA ASN A 252 -4.55 16.56 12.63
C ASN A 252 -4.55 15.16 11.99
N TYR A 253 -5.70 14.52 11.91
CA TYR A 253 -5.85 13.17 11.34
C TYR A 253 -5.57 13.10 9.84
N ILE A 254 -5.73 14.22 9.10
CA ILE A 254 -5.43 14.29 7.66
C ILE A 254 -3.93 14.09 7.37
N SER A 255 -3.07 14.54 8.27
CA SER A 255 -1.62 14.45 8.11
C SER A 255 -1.04 13.04 8.30
N ARG A 256 -1.83 12.11 8.81
CA ARG A 256 -1.36 10.76 9.09
C ARG A 256 -1.02 9.99 7.81
N PRO A 257 0.12 9.29 7.75
CA PRO A 257 0.52 8.48 6.58
C PRO A 257 -0.50 7.42 6.23
N LEU A 258 -0.95 6.64 7.20
CA LEU A 258 -2.11 5.78 7.07
C LEU A 258 -3.35 6.54 7.53
N PHE A 259 -4.34 6.58 6.67
CA PHE A 259 -5.57 7.29 6.87
C PHE A 259 -6.73 6.29 6.93
N TYR A 260 -7.35 6.15 8.10
CA TYR A 260 -8.50 5.26 8.31
C TYR A 260 -9.77 5.88 7.73
N GLY A 261 -9.77 6.05 6.42
CA GLY A 261 -10.85 6.70 5.70
C GLY A 261 -11.00 6.15 4.28
N TYR A 262 -12.10 6.50 3.64
CA TYR A 262 -12.42 6.19 2.26
C TYR A 262 -12.79 7.46 1.49
N GLY A 263 -12.72 7.40 0.15
CA GLY A 263 -13.06 8.54 -0.70
C GLY A 263 -12.07 9.70 -0.63
N PHE A 264 -10.79 9.42 -0.35
CA PHE A 264 -9.71 10.41 -0.34
C PHE A 264 -8.57 10.02 -1.27
N HIS A 265 -7.93 11.02 -1.84
CA HIS A 265 -6.66 10.87 -2.52
C HIS A 265 -5.49 10.79 -1.51
N LYS A 266 -4.30 10.46 -2.02
CA LYS A 266 -3.07 10.46 -1.23
C LYS A 266 -2.82 11.82 -0.58
N LEU A 267 -2.03 11.82 0.51
CA LEU A 267 -1.58 13.02 1.17
C LEU A 267 -0.71 13.88 0.22
N GLU A 268 -1.03 15.14 0.11
CA GLU A 268 -0.30 16.14 -0.68
C GLU A 268 0.24 17.24 0.24
N PHE A 269 1.31 17.90 -0.19
CA PHE A 269 2.01 18.89 0.61
C PHE A 269 2.15 20.21 -0.16
N THR A 270 1.97 21.32 0.54
CA THR A 270 2.47 22.63 0.15
C THR A 270 3.71 22.95 0.99
N GLN A 271 4.33 24.12 0.76
CA GLN A 271 5.47 24.56 1.59
C GLN A 271 5.15 24.70 3.09
N LYS A 272 3.88 24.84 3.46
CA LYS A 272 3.46 25.12 4.85
C LYS A 272 2.46 24.11 5.41
N ASN A 273 1.69 23.43 4.57
CA ASN A 273 0.56 22.58 5.00
C ASN A 273 0.53 21.26 4.25
N CYS A 274 -0.09 20.27 4.85
CA CYS A 274 -0.50 19.04 4.19
C CYS A 274 -2.02 19.01 4.03
N PHE A 275 -2.52 18.27 3.03
CA PHE A 275 -3.93 18.16 2.75
C PHE A 275 -4.25 16.90 1.93
N ARG A 276 -5.53 16.53 1.90
CA ARG A 276 -6.06 15.50 1.01
C ARG A 276 -7.22 16.04 0.20
N TRP A 277 -7.28 15.63 -1.06
CA TRP A 277 -8.48 15.81 -1.86
C TRP A 277 -9.47 14.70 -1.53
N THR A 278 -10.77 15.03 -1.44
CA THR A 278 -11.82 14.01 -1.53
C THR A 278 -11.97 13.56 -2.99
N GLY A 279 -12.52 12.37 -3.21
CA GLY A 279 -12.76 11.81 -4.53
C GLY A 279 -12.19 10.40 -4.69
N PRO A 280 -12.44 9.74 -5.82
CA PRO A 280 -13.20 10.21 -6.99
C PRO A 280 -14.72 10.22 -6.82
N GLU A 281 -15.23 9.65 -5.74
CA GLU A 281 -16.66 9.57 -5.44
C GLU A 281 -17.15 10.85 -4.73
N THR A 282 -18.46 11.03 -4.66
CA THR A 282 -19.10 12.15 -3.95
C THR A 282 -19.17 11.95 -2.44
N GLU A 283 -18.79 10.76 -1.97
CA GLU A 283 -18.80 10.40 -0.56
C GLU A 283 -17.39 10.07 -0.10
N SER A 284 -17.06 10.56 1.08
CA SER A 284 -15.81 10.27 1.77
C SER A 284 -16.04 10.21 3.28
N GLY A 285 -15.20 9.51 4.02
CA GLY A 285 -15.37 9.40 5.46
C GLY A 285 -14.12 8.96 6.19
N VAL A 286 -14.07 9.25 7.49
CA VAL A 286 -13.00 8.90 8.41
C VAL A 286 -13.55 8.15 9.59
N THR A 287 -12.88 7.08 10.00
CA THR A 287 -13.32 6.21 11.09
C THR A 287 -12.45 6.41 12.33
N PHE A 288 -13.09 6.61 13.47
CA PHE A 288 -12.47 6.81 14.78
C PHE A 288 -12.91 5.73 15.77
N ASP A 289 -12.09 5.49 16.77
CA ASP A 289 -12.46 4.66 17.93
C ASP A 289 -13.40 5.44 18.86
N GLY A 290 -14.66 5.07 18.85
CA GLY A 290 -15.70 5.67 19.70
C GLY A 290 -15.94 4.95 21.04
N SER A 291 -15.14 3.94 21.37
CA SER A 291 -15.41 3.01 22.49
C SER A 291 -15.49 3.66 23.87
N ARG A 292 -15.03 4.90 24.03
CA ARG A 292 -14.98 5.62 25.31
C ARG A 292 -15.60 7.01 25.26
N ILE A 293 -16.26 7.37 24.16
CA ILE A 293 -16.69 8.74 23.93
C ILE A 293 -18.21 8.82 23.92
N SER A 294 -18.74 9.55 24.89
CA SER A 294 -20.16 9.91 24.94
C SER A 294 -20.45 11.24 24.25
N LYS A 295 -19.48 12.17 24.26
CA LYS A 295 -19.64 13.50 23.68
C LYS A 295 -18.33 14.04 23.15
N CYS A 296 -18.33 14.54 21.91
CA CYS A 296 -17.18 15.24 21.33
C CYS A 296 -17.63 16.22 20.25
N GLU A 297 -16.69 17.02 19.76
CA GLU A 297 -16.86 17.86 18.58
C GLU A 297 -15.76 17.58 17.59
N PHE A 298 -16.14 17.37 16.34
CA PHE A 298 -15.19 17.28 15.23
C PHE A 298 -15.02 18.65 14.59
N TYR A 299 -13.78 19.02 14.31
CA TYR A 299 -13.43 20.22 13.58
C TYR A 299 -12.82 19.82 12.25
N VAL A 300 -13.42 20.31 11.15
CA VAL A 300 -13.00 19.99 9.80
C VAL A 300 -12.65 21.28 9.09
N GLU A 301 -11.37 21.44 8.71
CA GLU A 301 -10.95 22.56 7.87
C GLU A 301 -10.87 22.11 6.42
N TYR A 302 -11.55 22.85 5.55
CA TYR A 302 -11.61 22.53 4.13
C TYR A 302 -11.64 23.79 3.25
N CYS A 303 -11.23 23.63 2.00
CA CYS A 303 -11.38 24.63 0.96
C CYS A 303 -12.23 24.09 -0.18
N LEU A 304 -13.04 24.97 -0.74
CA LEU A 304 -13.70 24.73 -2.01
C LEU A 304 -12.74 25.16 -3.15
N PRO A 305 -12.61 24.39 -4.22
CA PRO A 305 -11.90 24.84 -5.41
C PRO A 305 -12.55 26.12 -5.96
N ASP A 306 -11.75 26.98 -6.58
CA ASP A 306 -12.15 28.30 -7.07
C ASP A 306 -13.48 28.26 -7.85
N ASN A 307 -14.40 29.15 -7.47
CA ASN A 307 -15.72 29.36 -8.07
C ASN A 307 -16.75 28.22 -7.93
N CYS A 308 -16.56 27.29 -7.02
CA CYS A 308 -17.52 26.23 -6.77
C CYS A 308 -18.37 26.53 -5.53
N ALA A 309 -19.64 26.90 -5.74
CA ALA A 309 -20.66 26.88 -4.69
C ALA A 309 -21.19 25.44 -4.59
N SER A 310 -20.54 24.59 -3.85
CA SER A 310 -21.01 23.23 -3.65
C SER A 310 -21.58 23.04 -2.24
N ARG A 311 -22.54 22.15 -2.13
CA ARG A 311 -23.09 21.73 -0.85
C ARG A 311 -22.20 20.65 -0.26
N LEU A 312 -21.84 20.83 1.00
CA LEU A 312 -21.19 19.82 1.82
C LEU A 312 -22.11 19.44 2.97
N ASP A 313 -22.53 18.21 2.99
CA ASP A 313 -23.32 17.64 4.07
C ASP A 313 -22.44 16.71 4.92
N PHE A 314 -22.60 16.78 6.24
CA PHE A 314 -21.90 15.97 7.22
C PHE A 314 -22.82 14.89 7.78
N TYR A 315 -22.25 13.70 8.01
CA TYR A 315 -22.95 12.58 8.61
C TYR A 315 -22.07 11.95 9.67
N ILE A 316 -22.68 11.41 10.72
CA ILE A 316 -22.00 10.55 11.69
C ILE A 316 -22.77 9.23 11.74
N ASN A 317 -22.06 8.13 11.46
CA ASN A 317 -22.64 6.78 11.41
C ASN A 317 -23.87 6.68 10.49
N GLY A 318 -23.87 7.41 9.38
CA GLY A 318 -24.97 7.46 8.40
C GLY A 318 -26.09 8.45 8.74
N GLU A 319 -26.10 9.06 9.92
CA GLU A 319 -27.09 10.08 10.31
C GLU A 319 -26.57 11.47 9.92
N LYS A 320 -27.41 12.27 9.25
CA LYS A 320 -27.08 13.64 8.86
C LYS A 320 -27.01 14.54 10.08
N ILE A 321 -25.88 15.26 10.21
CA ILE A 321 -25.62 16.18 11.31
C ILE A 321 -25.59 17.62 10.79
N GLU A 322 -26.20 18.54 11.53
CA GLU A 322 -26.09 19.96 11.29
C GLU A 322 -24.74 20.48 11.83
N ALA A 323 -23.92 21.01 10.93
CA ALA A 323 -22.62 21.56 11.27
C ALA A 323 -22.67 23.09 11.35
N PHE A 324 -21.94 23.68 12.31
CA PHE A 324 -21.70 25.12 12.36
C PHE A 324 -20.52 25.46 11.47
N ILE A 325 -20.75 26.16 10.37
CA ILE A 325 -19.70 26.48 9.37
C ILE A 325 -19.28 27.93 9.54
N MET A 326 -17.97 28.15 9.65
CA MET A 326 -17.32 29.44 9.68
C MET A 326 -16.47 29.58 8.41
N ASP A 327 -16.62 30.67 7.69
CA ASP A 327 -15.83 31.02 6.51
C ASP A 327 -14.85 32.14 6.85
N ILE A 328 -13.57 31.89 6.66
CA ILE A 328 -12.52 32.90 6.81
C ILE A 328 -11.71 32.96 5.50
N TYR A 329 -12.13 33.86 4.61
CA TYR A 329 -11.46 34.09 3.31
C TYR A 329 -11.30 32.82 2.44
N GLY A 330 -12.34 32.00 2.38
CA GLY A 330 -12.35 30.76 1.57
C GLY A 330 -11.77 29.53 2.26
N LEU A 331 -11.27 29.68 3.48
CA LEU A 331 -11.01 28.55 4.38
C LEU A 331 -12.24 28.36 5.27
N TYR A 332 -12.89 27.22 5.10
CA TYR A 332 -14.07 26.85 5.88
C TYR A 332 -13.67 25.98 7.05
N THR A 333 -14.25 26.28 8.21
CA THR A 333 -14.13 25.41 9.40
C THR A 333 -15.53 24.95 9.77
N ALA A 334 -15.79 23.66 9.68
CA ALA A 334 -17.02 23.05 10.16
C ALA A 334 -16.80 22.49 11.56
N ARG A 335 -17.68 22.89 12.50
CA ARG A 335 -17.78 22.31 13.84
C ARG A 335 -18.97 21.38 13.86
N ILE A 336 -18.75 20.11 14.14
CA ILE A 336 -19.73 19.04 14.03
C ILE A 336 -19.89 18.41 15.41
N PRO A 337 -21.00 18.68 16.13
CA PRO A 337 -21.24 18.09 17.44
C PRO A 337 -21.61 16.62 17.32
N TYR A 338 -21.11 15.82 18.26
CA TYR A 338 -21.49 14.42 18.43
C TYR A 338 -21.82 14.16 19.89
N GLU A 339 -22.98 13.58 20.12
CA GLU A 339 -23.41 13.12 21.43
C GLU A 339 -24.14 11.78 21.27
N SER A 340 -23.64 10.76 21.95
CA SER A 340 -24.28 9.44 21.97
C SER A 340 -25.19 9.34 23.22
N THR A 341 -26.43 9.03 22.99
CA THR A 341 -27.43 8.81 24.10
C THR A 341 -27.26 7.45 24.77
N ASP A 342 -26.63 6.50 24.04
CA ASP A 342 -26.31 5.17 24.54
C ASP A 342 -24.78 5.02 24.60
N PHE A 343 -24.30 4.19 25.54
CA PHE A 343 -22.89 3.80 25.59
C PHE A 343 -22.51 3.04 24.29
N TYR A 344 -22.40 3.80 23.22
CA TYR A 344 -22.00 3.25 21.94
C TYR A 344 -20.54 2.82 22.03
N ARG A 345 -20.29 1.50 21.96
CA ARG A 345 -18.96 0.90 22.03
C ARG A 345 -18.36 0.59 20.66
N GLY A 346 -18.85 1.26 19.63
CA GLY A 346 -18.44 1.03 18.25
C GLY A 346 -17.63 2.17 17.64
N PRO A 347 -17.17 1.99 16.39
CA PRO A 347 -16.46 3.03 15.67
C PRO A 347 -17.40 4.20 15.32
N ILE A 348 -16.87 5.42 15.43
CA ILE A 348 -17.52 6.63 14.93
C ILE A 348 -17.05 6.87 13.51
N VAL A 349 -17.94 6.92 12.54
CA VAL A 349 -17.64 7.24 11.15
C VAL A 349 -18.13 8.65 10.85
N LEU A 350 -17.19 9.58 10.65
CA LEU A 350 -17.49 10.94 10.19
C LEU A 350 -17.46 10.93 8.67
N GLU A 351 -18.59 11.25 8.03
CA GLU A 351 -18.75 11.17 6.58
C GLU A 351 -19.00 12.56 5.98
N PHE A 352 -18.52 12.75 4.77
CA PHE A 352 -18.66 13.96 3.97
C PHE A 352 -19.35 13.60 2.67
N LYS A 353 -20.44 14.29 2.33
CA LYS A 353 -21.13 14.14 1.04
C LYS A 353 -21.15 15.47 0.32
N THR A 354 -20.63 15.49 -0.88
CA THR A 354 -20.57 16.68 -1.73
C THR A 354 -21.04 16.34 -3.14
N ASP A 355 -21.66 17.29 -3.81
CA ASP A 355 -22.00 17.21 -5.23
C ASP A 355 -20.82 17.60 -6.13
N LEU A 356 -19.71 18.05 -5.52
CA LEU A 356 -18.54 18.51 -6.24
C LEU A 356 -17.61 17.37 -6.62
N VAL A 357 -17.46 17.15 -7.92
CA VAL A 357 -16.39 16.34 -8.50
C VAL A 357 -15.84 17.10 -9.70
N ILE A 358 -14.57 17.54 -9.58
CA ILE A 358 -13.90 18.34 -10.61
C ILE A 358 -12.94 17.44 -11.40
N ASP A 359 -13.01 17.55 -12.72
CA ASP A 359 -12.03 17.01 -13.65
C ASP A 359 -11.22 18.19 -14.23
N THR A 360 -9.89 18.12 -14.13
CA THR A 360 -9.02 19.19 -14.64
C THR A 360 -8.16 18.69 -15.79
N GLU A 361 -7.87 19.54 -16.77
CA GLU A 361 -7.05 19.21 -17.93
C GLU A 361 -5.63 18.73 -17.53
N PHE A 362 -5.12 19.22 -16.40
CA PHE A 362 -3.76 18.93 -15.93
C PHE A 362 -3.65 17.76 -14.97
N ASP A 363 -4.75 17.34 -14.35
CA ASP A 363 -4.81 16.22 -13.44
C ASP A 363 -6.07 15.39 -13.68
N LYS A 364 -5.90 14.22 -14.23
CA LYS A 364 -7.00 13.31 -14.60
C LYS A 364 -7.71 12.66 -13.40
N ARG A 365 -7.29 12.99 -12.18
CA ARG A 365 -7.99 12.53 -10.97
C ARG A 365 -9.27 13.34 -10.80
N LYS A 366 -10.38 12.67 -10.64
CA LYS A 366 -11.62 13.32 -10.19
C LYS A 366 -11.44 13.74 -8.73
N ARG A 367 -11.59 15.04 -8.47
CA ARG A 367 -11.33 15.65 -7.16
C ARG A 367 -12.57 16.35 -6.64
N GLY A 368 -12.78 16.31 -5.34
CA GLY A 368 -13.83 17.07 -4.65
C GLY A 368 -13.22 18.22 -3.85
N LEU A 369 -13.36 18.15 -2.54
CA LEU A 369 -12.89 19.16 -1.61
C LEU A 369 -11.42 18.96 -1.24
N ILE A 370 -10.76 20.04 -0.85
CA ILE A 370 -9.46 20.00 -0.18
C ILE A 370 -9.73 19.98 1.32
N ILE A 371 -9.34 18.92 2.03
CA ILE A 371 -9.41 18.86 3.48
C ILE A 371 -8.00 18.97 4.05
N SER A 372 -7.77 19.99 4.86
CA SER A 372 -6.47 20.32 5.45
C SER A 372 -6.34 19.87 6.90
N ASN A 373 -7.46 19.80 7.62
CA ASN A 373 -7.48 19.36 9.02
C ASN A 373 -8.76 18.61 9.34
N ILE A 374 -8.62 17.53 10.11
CA ILE A 374 -9.70 16.93 10.89
C ILE A 374 -9.14 16.76 12.31
N SER A 375 -9.71 17.40 13.27
CA SER A 375 -9.37 17.28 14.68
C SER A 375 -10.60 17.06 15.54
N VAL A 376 -10.41 16.64 16.80
CA VAL A 376 -11.48 16.30 17.72
C VAL A 376 -11.22 16.93 19.06
N ILE A 377 -12.26 17.45 19.67
CA ILE A 377 -12.28 17.86 21.08
C ILE A 377 -13.29 16.97 21.79
N SER A 378 -12.82 16.15 22.73
CA SER A 378 -13.69 15.37 23.59
C SER A 378 -14.01 16.16 24.86
N PHE A 379 -15.25 16.09 25.29
CA PHE A 379 -15.66 16.60 26.60
C PHE A 379 -15.69 15.39 27.55
N GLU A 380 -14.68 15.27 28.41
CA GLU A 380 -14.74 14.34 29.52
C GLU A 380 -15.90 14.76 30.42
N GLN A 381 -16.81 13.84 30.68
CA GLN A 381 -17.72 14.04 31.82
C GLN A 381 -16.87 13.90 33.08
N ASP A 382 -16.77 14.98 33.85
CA ASP A 382 -16.31 14.91 35.23
C ASP A 382 -17.13 13.84 35.95
N SER A 383 -16.47 12.74 36.28
CA SER A 383 -17.04 11.57 37.00
C SER A 383 -17.18 11.83 38.49
#